data_a153700b9ff1499f1e82e10e13cf3dfe
#
_entry.id   a153700b9ff1499f1e82e10e13cf3dfe
#
_cell.length_a   1.000
_cell.length_b   1.000
_cell.length_c   1.000
_cell.angle_alpha   90.00
_cell.angle_beta   90.00
_cell.angle_gamma   90.00
#
_symmetry.space_group_name_H-M   'P 1'
#
loop_
_entity.id
_entity.type
_entity.pdbx_description
1 polymer ?
#
loop_
_entity_poly.entity_id
_entity_poly.type
_entity_poly.pdbx_seq_one_letter_code
_entity_poly.pdbx_strand_id
1 'polypeptide(L)'
;ALKIKIDLEPEDIEKEINTNNFGFMFAPNYHSAMRFVGPVRKKIGKRTIFNMIGPLSNPALVERQVVGVFDKKLLKIFAEGLKNLNLKFAWIVNSEDGLDEISPYAITNVIQLKDGQISEIKIDPNALGVNADNFKNLVGDDAKFNADKMIEIFKGEDNDFSKAVCLNAA
;
A
#
# COMPACT_ATOMS: atom_id res chain seq x y z
N ALA A 1 0.38 19.40 -3.69
CA ALA A 1 -0.86 19.99 -3.21
C ALA A 1 -0.77 20.29 -1.71
N LEU A 2 -0.40 19.32 -0.88
CA LEU A 2 -0.30 19.45 0.60
C LEU A 2 0.95 20.21 1.09
N LYS A 3 1.85 20.63 0.21
CA LYS A 3 3.13 21.29 0.53
C LYS A 3 4.04 20.47 1.47
N ILE A 4 3.89 19.17 1.51
CA ILE A 4 4.75 18.27 2.25
C ILE A 4 6.04 18.07 1.46
N LYS A 5 7.19 18.11 2.14
CA LYS A 5 8.48 17.75 1.56
C LYS A 5 8.51 16.24 1.29
N ILE A 6 8.83 15.85 0.05
CA ILE A 6 8.93 14.45 -0.36
C ILE A 6 10.36 14.05 -0.74
N ASP A 7 11.29 14.99 -0.66
CA ASP A 7 12.71 14.89 -1.02
C ASP A 7 13.62 14.90 0.22
N LEU A 8 13.12 14.30 1.31
CA LEU A 8 13.90 14.15 2.52
C LEU A 8 15.00 13.11 2.34
N GLU A 9 16.16 13.39 2.92
CA GLU A 9 17.27 12.43 2.99
C GLU A 9 16.94 11.29 3.98
N PRO A 10 17.60 10.12 3.86
CA PRO A 10 17.31 8.97 4.73
C PRO A 10 17.38 9.27 6.23
N GLU A 11 18.35 10.09 6.65
CA GLU A 11 18.56 10.48 8.06
C GLU A 11 17.40 11.33 8.59
N ASP A 12 16.82 12.19 7.74
CA ASP A 12 15.66 13.01 8.10
C ASP A 12 14.40 12.14 8.22
N ILE A 13 14.23 11.14 7.34
CA ILE A 13 13.13 10.18 7.43
C ILE A 13 13.25 9.33 8.70
N GLU A 14 14.44 8.85 9.03
CA GLU A 14 14.68 8.12 10.27
C GLU A 14 14.30 8.97 11.50
N LYS A 15 14.67 10.23 11.50
CA LYS A 15 14.29 11.19 12.55
C LYS A 15 12.77 11.39 12.63
N GLU A 16 12.08 11.53 11.48
CA GLU A 16 10.62 11.65 11.44
C GLU A 16 9.95 10.40 12.00
N ILE A 17 10.41 9.21 11.63
CA ILE A 17 9.87 7.95 12.17
C ILE A 17 10.07 7.89 13.69
N ASN A 18 11.26 8.23 14.19
CA ASN A 18 11.57 8.16 15.62
C ASN A 18 10.84 9.23 16.43
N THR A 19 10.54 10.38 15.84
CA THR A 19 9.91 11.52 16.55
C THR A 19 8.38 11.49 16.42
N ASN A 20 7.88 11.21 15.22
CA ASN A 20 6.48 11.35 14.86
C ASN A 20 5.79 9.99 14.59
N ASN A 21 6.53 8.86 14.69
CA ASN A 21 6.07 7.51 14.36
C ASN A 21 5.59 7.38 12.90
N PHE A 22 6.04 8.26 12.03
CA PHE A 22 5.66 8.25 10.62
C PHE A 22 6.79 8.80 9.76
N GLY A 23 7.04 8.18 8.60
CA GLY A 23 7.97 8.66 7.59
C GLY A 23 7.48 8.32 6.18
N PHE A 24 7.55 9.27 5.26
CA PHE A 24 7.18 9.09 3.87
C PHE A 24 8.42 8.93 3.00
N MET A 25 8.66 7.72 2.50
CA MET A 25 9.76 7.42 1.60
C MET A 25 9.29 7.50 0.15
N PHE A 26 9.61 8.59 -0.52
CA PHE A 26 9.29 8.76 -1.94
C PHE A 26 10.15 7.81 -2.78
N ALA A 27 9.53 6.76 -3.31
CA ALA A 27 10.22 5.64 -3.97
C ALA A 27 11.28 6.04 -5.02
N PRO A 28 11.10 7.08 -5.86
CA PRO A 28 12.13 7.50 -6.81
C PRO A 28 13.47 7.91 -6.16
N ASN A 29 13.46 8.38 -4.93
CA ASN A 29 14.67 8.80 -4.21
C ASN A 29 15.43 7.60 -3.63
N TYR A 30 14.72 6.51 -3.32
CA TYR A 30 15.28 5.33 -2.66
C TYR A 30 15.65 4.18 -3.60
N HIS A 31 15.21 4.25 -4.86
CA HIS A 31 15.51 3.25 -5.87
C HIS A 31 16.28 3.86 -7.04
N SER A 32 17.55 4.22 -6.81
CA SER A 32 18.41 4.91 -7.79
C SER A 32 18.49 4.18 -9.14
N ALA A 33 18.48 2.84 -9.14
CA ALA A 33 18.46 2.02 -10.35
C ALA A 33 17.17 2.23 -11.19
N MET A 34 16.05 2.54 -10.54
CA MET A 34 14.78 2.77 -11.22
C MET A 34 14.79 4.01 -12.11
N ARG A 35 15.69 4.95 -11.86
CA ARG A 35 15.92 6.12 -12.73
C ARG A 35 16.27 5.71 -14.16
N PHE A 36 17.03 4.65 -14.33
CA PHE A 36 17.43 4.13 -15.66
C PHE A 36 16.31 3.33 -16.33
N VAL A 37 15.48 2.66 -15.52
CA VAL A 37 14.40 1.80 -16.01
C VAL A 37 13.12 2.59 -16.27
N GLY A 38 12.91 3.70 -15.58
CA GLY A 38 11.69 4.52 -15.67
C GLY A 38 11.31 4.92 -17.09
N PRO A 39 12.24 5.49 -17.90
CA PRO A 39 11.95 5.84 -19.29
C PRO A 39 11.57 4.64 -20.17
N VAL A 40 12.19 3.48 -19.92
CA VAL A 40 11.90 2.23 -20.65
C VAL A 40 10.50 1.72 -20.27
N ARG A 41 10.16 1.72 -18.99
CA ARG A 41 8.82 1.34 -18.51
C ARG A 41 7.73 2.21 -19.13
N LYS A 42 7.96 3.54 -19.20
CA LYS A 42 7.02 4.47 -19.83
C LYS A 42 6.81 4.17 -21.31
N LYS A 43 7.87 3.80 -22.05
CA LYS A 43 7.78 3.40 -23.47
C LYS A 43 7.05 2.07 -23.66
N ILE A 44 7.26 1.09 -22.76
CA ILE A 44 6.60 -0.21 -22.82
C ILE A 44 5.09 -0.08 -22.59
N GLY A 45 4.66 0.84 -21.70
CA GLY A 45 3.26 1.10 -21.38
C GLY A 45 2.51 -0.08 -20.75
N LYS A 46 3.23 -1.14 -20.35
CA LYS A 46 2.68 -2.35 -19.72
C LYS A 46 3.31 -2.59 -18.36
N ARG A 47 2.60 -3.34 -17.51
CA ARG A 47 3.15 -3.82 -16.24
C ARG A 47 4.31 -4.76 -16.48
N THR A 48 5.36 -4.61 -15.69
CA THR A 48 6.58 -5.41 -15.76
C THR A 48 6.96 -5.87 -14.36
N ILE A 49 8.00 -6.69 -14.23
CA ILE A 49 8.55 -7.10 -12.94
C ILE A 49 8.90 -5.91 -12.03
N PHE A 50 9.24 -4.77 -12.61
CA PHE A 50 9.53 -3.55 -11.83
C PHE A 50 8.31 -2.96 -11.11
N ASN A 51 7.09 -3.40 -11.43
CA ASN A 51 5.91 -3.07 -10.65
C ASN A 51 5.78 -3.95 -9.40
N MET A 52 6.55 -5.03 -9.34
CA MET A 52 6.50 -6.04 -8.27
C MET A 52 7.66 -5.92 -7.29
N ILE A 53 8.81 -5.39 -7.74
CA ILE A 53 10.04 -5.37 -6.93
C ILE A 53 9.96 -4.37 -5.78
N GLY A 54 9.25 -3.25 -5.94
CA GLY A 54 9.18 -2.19 -4.93
C GLY A 54 8.89 -2.70 -3.52
N PRO A 55 7.78 -3.41 -3.29
CA PRO A 55 7.46 -3.95 -1.97
C PRO A 55 8.46 -4.97 -1.43
N LEU A 56 9.23 -5.62 -2.31
CA LEU A 56 10.26 -6.61 -1.95
C LEU A 56 11.63 -6.00 -1.68
N SER A 57 11.79 -4.69 -1.88
CA SER A 57 13.07 -3.97 -1.75
C SER A 57 12.93 -2.71 -0.89
N ASN A 58 12.15 -2.79 0.18
CA ASN A 58 11.97 -1.68 1.11
C ASN A 58 13.31 -1.37 1.83
N PRO A 59 13.88 -0.17 1.66
CA PRO A 59 15.17 0.17 2.24
C PRO A 59 15.15 0.33 3.76
N ALA A 60 13.98 0.48 4.37
CA ALA A 60 13.84 0.58 5.82
C ALA A 60 13.99 -0.77 6.54
N LEU A 61 14.19 -1.87 5.82
CA LEU A 61 14.36 -3.23 6.38
C LEU A 61 13.27 -3.57 7.41
N VAL A 62 12.03 -3.23 7.10
CA VAL A 62 10.90 -3.42 7.99
C VAL A 62 10.68 -4.89 8.34
N GLU A 63 10.28 -5.17 9.57
CA GLU A 63 9.93 -6.52 10.02
C GLU A 63 8.47 -6.90 9.72
N ARG A 64 7.62 -5.91 9.47
CA ARG A 64 6.18 -6.06 9.24
C ARG A 64 5.75 -5.22 8.05
N GLN A 65 4.90 -5.76 7.20
CA GLN A 65 4.49 -5.08 5.97
C GLN A 65 3.09 -5.49 5.53
N VAL A 66 2.32 -4.54 5.01
CA VAL A 66 1.14 -4.81 4.19
C VAL A 66 1.50 -4.51 2.73
N VAL A 67 1.17 -5.43 1.83
CA VAL A 67 1.47 -5.33 0.40
C VAL A 67 0.22 -5.56 -0.42
N GLY A 68 -0.23 -4.55 -1.13
CA GLY A 68 -1.27 -4.70 -2.13
C GLY A 68 -0.74 -5.24 -3.45
N VAL A 69 -1.45 -6.17 -4.05
CA VAL A 69 -1.12 -6.74 -5.36
C VAL A 69 -2.31 -6.64 -6.31
N PHE A 70 -2.04 -6.28 -7.54
CA PHE A 70 -3.04 -6.02 -8.57
C PHE A 70 -3.66 -7.29 -9.21
N ASP A 71 -3.12 -8.47 -8.91
CA ASP A 71 -3.61 -9.76 -9.40
C ASP A 71 -3.54 -10.78 -8.28
N LYS A 72 -4.64 -11.46 -8.03
CA LYS A 72 -4.77 -12.51 -7.00
C LYS A 72 -3.69 -13.60 -7.11
N LYS A 73 -3.23 -13.89 -8.34
CA LYS A 73 -2.17 -14.87 -8.58
C LYS A 73 -0.82 -14.49 -7.95
N LEU A 74 -0.62 -13.21 -7.68
CA LEU A 74 0.60 -12.69 -7.08
C LEU A 74 0.64 -12.87 -5.56
N LEU A 75 -0.47 -13.10 -4.90
CA LEU A 75 -0.56 -13.21 -3.44
C LEU A 75 0.47 -14.20 -2.87
N LYS A 76 0.46 -15.44 -3.36
CA LYS A 76 1.39 -16.48 -2.88
C LYS A 76 2.84 -16.21 -3.28
N ILE A 77 3.05 -15.68 -4.48
CA ILE A 77 4.39 -15.35 -4.98
C ILE A 77 5.06 -14.31 -4.09
N PHE A 78 4.32 -13.26 -3.71
CA PHE A 78 4.83 -12.23 -2.80
C PHE A 78 5.06 -12.76 -1.39
N ALA A 79 4.16 -13.60 -0.87
CA ALA A 79 4.33 -14.21 0.45
C ALA A 79 5.62 -15.07 0.53
N GLU A 80 5.86 -15.90 -0.47
CA GLU A 80 7.09 -16.71 -0.56
C GLU A 80 8.33 -15.81 -0.74
N GLY A 81 8.24 -14.76 -1.56
CA GLY A 81 9.32 -13.78 -1.72
C GLY A 81 9.69 -13.12 -0.40
N LEU A 82 8.71 -12.60 0.34
CA LEU A 82 8.91 -11.94 1.63
C LEU A 82 9.41 -12.92 2.71
N LYS A 83 8.94 -14.17 2.69
CA LYS A 83 9.45 -15.25 3.54
C LYS A 83 10.93 -15.52 3.29
N ASN A 84 11.35 -15.61 2.01
CA ASN A 84 12.74 -15.79 1.64
C ASN A 84 13.64 -14.59 2.01
N LEU A 85 13.05 -13.41 2.15
CA LEU A 85 13.68 -12.19 2.68
C LEU A 85 13.68 -12.13 4.22
N ASN A 86 13.23 -13.20 4.90
CA ASN A 86 13.14 -13.32 6.36
C ASN A 86 12.22 -12.28 7.03
N LEU A 87 11.21 -11.81 6.32
CA LEU A 87 10.22 -10.93 6.92
C LEU A 87 9.42 -11.69 8.00
N LYS A 88 9.22 -11.09 9.16
CA LYS A 88 8.53 -11.73 10.29
C LYS A 88 7.02 -11.78 10.10
N PHE A 89 6.45 -10.72 9.54
CA PHE A 89 5.01 -10.61 9.35
C PHE A 89 4.69 -9.84 8.07
N ALA A 90 3.79 -10.39 7.27
CA ALA A 90 3.20 -9.66 6.15
C ALA A 90 1.74 -10.05 5.92
N TRP A 91 0.96 -9.10 5.46
CA TRP A 91 -0.28 -9.33 4.75
C TRP A 91 -0.10 -8.95 3.29
N ILE A 92 -0.38 -9.88 2.40
CA ILE A 92 -0.42 -9.63 0.97
C ILE A 92 -1.91 -9.65 0.58
N VAL A 93 -2.41 -8.55 0.06
CA VAL A 93 -3.84 -8.31 -0.11
C VAL A 93 -4.24 -8.08 -1.55
N ASN A 94 -5.42 -8.57 -1.92
CA ASN A 94 -6.08 -8.31 -3.20
C ASN A 94 -7.59 -8.47 -3.02
N SER A 95 -8.35 -7.45 -3.30
CA SER A 95 -9.79 -7.46 -3.15
C SER A 95 -10.51 -8.02 -4.38
N GLU A 96 -11.70 -8.58 -4.17
CA GLU A 96 -12.53 -9.15 -5.24
C GLU A 96 -13.11 -8.11 -6.19
N ASP A 97 -13.15 -6.84 -5.80
CA ASP A 97 -13.49 -5.70 -6.67
C ASP A 97 -12.31 -5.17 -7.48
N GLY A 98 -11.11 -5.75 -7.30
CA GLY A 98 -9.91 -5.41 -8.05
C GLY A 98 -8.99 -4.40 -7.39
N LEU A 99 -9.30 -3.90 -6.18
CA LEU A 99 -8.37 -3.08 -5.41
C LEU A 99 -7.18 -3.90 -4.94
N ASP A 100 -6.01 -3.30 -5.02
CA ASP A 100 -4.77 -3.77 -4.40
C ASP A 100 -4.62 -3.26 -2.95
N GLU A 101 -5.75 -3.18 -2.25
CA GLU A 101 -5.90 -2.75 -0.86
C GLU A 101 -7.00 -3.57 -0.18
N ILE A 102 -7.20 -3.36 1.14
CA ILE A 102 -8.36 -3.91 1.85
C ILE A 102 -9.58 -3.06 1.50
N SER A 103 -10.52 -3.67 0.78
CA SER A 103 -11.69 -2.97 0.27
C SER A 103 -12.78 -2.78 1.34
N PRO A 104 -13.40 -1.60 1.40
CA PRO A 104 -14.60 -1.40 2.19
C PRO A 104 -15.89 -1.92 1.51
N TYR A 105 -15.80 -2.43 0.27
CA TYR A 105 -16.97 -2.88 -0.53
C TYR A 105 -17.02 -4.37 -0.77
N ALA A 106 -15.88 -5.02 -0.84
CA ALA A 106 -15.78 -6.42 -1.27
C ALA A 106 -14.83 -7.21 -0.37
N ILE A 107 -15.00 -8.52 -0.40
CA ILE A 107 -14.10 -9.45 0.30
C ILE A 107 -12.67 -9.24 -0.20
N THR A 108 -11.75 -9.08 0.71
CA THR A 108 -10.32 -9.03 0.44
C THR A 108 -9.68 -10.37 0.75
N ASN A 109 -9.03 -10.96 -0.26
CA ASN A 109 -8.22 -12.16 -0.11
C ASN A 109 -6.85 -11.75 0.45
N VAL A 110 -6.43 -12.40 1.51
CA VAL A 110 -5.17 -12.11 2.19
C VAL A 110 -4.35 -13.39 2.30
N ILE A 111 -3.09 -13.31 1.91
CA ILE A 111 -2.09 -14.29 2.32
C ILE A 111 -1.30 -13.69 3.46
N GLN A 112 -1.37 -14.32 4.62
CA GLN A 112 -0.62 -13.94 5.80
C GLN A 112 0.68 -14.73 5.86
N LEU A 113 1.79 -14.02 5.97
CA LEU A 113 3.07 -14.55 6.43
C LEU A 113 3.23 -14.18 7.91
N LYS A 114 3.45 -15.17 8.76
CA LYS A 114 3.72 -14.95 10.18
C LYS A 114 4.74 -15.99 10.65
N ASP A 115 5.88 -15.50 11.15
CA ASP A 115 6.97 -16.34 11.70
C ASP A 115 7.34 -17.52 10.78
N GLY A 116 7.46 -17.24 9.48
CA GLY A 116 7.81 -18.21 8.45
C GLY A 116 6.67 -19.14 8.01
N GLN A 117 5.48 -19.00 8.57
CA GLN A 117 4.28 -19.75 8.17
C GLN A 117 3.39 -18.90 7.26
N ILE A 118 2.83 -19.54 6.25
CA ILE A 118 1.93 -18.91 5.28
C ILE A 118 0.53 -19.49 5.46
N SER A 119 -0.47 -18.62 5.61
CA SER A 119 -1.88 -18.98 5.73
C SER A 119 -2.77 -18.07 4.88
N GLU A 120 -3.95 -18.56 4.54
CA GLU A 120 -4.96 -17.80 3.81
C GLU A 120 -6.04 -17.30 4.76
N ILE A 121 -6.38 -16.04 4.67
CA ILE A 121 -7.52 -15.44 5.40
C ILE A 121 -8.34 -14.58 4.44
N LYS A 122 -9.56 -14.26 4.84
CA LYS A 122 -10.43 -13.34 4.11
C LYS A 122 -10.91 -12.26 5.07
N ILE A 123 -10.95 -11.03 4.57
CA ILE A 123 -11.53 -9.90 5.28
C ILE A 123 -12.83 -9.55 4.58
N ASP A 124 -13.93 -9.65 5.31
CA ASP A 124 -15.26 -9.23 4.87
C ASP A 124 -15.60 -7.91 5.56
N PRO A 125 -15.72 -6.80 4.81
CA PRO A 125 -16.04 -5.49 5.39
C PRO A 125 -17.39 -5.50 6.11
N ASN A 126 -18.37 -6.28 5.66
CA ASN A 126 -19.67 -6.37 6.33
C ASN A 126 -19.54 -7.00 7.72
N ALA A 127 -18.70 -8.02 7.87
CA ALA A 127 -18.44 -8.65 9.17
C ALA A 127 -17.74 -7.70 10.15
N LEU A 128 -17.07 -6.66 9.67
CA LEU A 128 -16.43 -5.61 10.45
C LEU A 128 -17.35 -4.40 10.69
N GLY A 129 -18.57 -4.43 10.20
CA GLY A 129 -19.51 -3.31 10.30
C GLY A 129 -19.15 -2.12 9.41
N VAL A 130 -18.28 -2.31 8.42
CA VAL A 130 -17.92 -1.28 7.45
C VAL A 130 -18.94 -1.30 6.32
N ASN A 131 -19.78 -0.25 6.29
CA ASN A 131 -20.79 -0.07 5.27
C ASN A 131 -20.36 1.08 4.36
N ALA A 132 -19.79 0.77 3.22
CA ALA A 132 -19.48 1.75 2.19
C ALA A 132 -20.52 1.67 1.07
N ASP A 133 -20.89 2.84 0.52
CA ASP A 133 -22.05 2.92 -0.35
C ASP A 133 -21.74 2.54 -1.80
N ASN A 134 -20.66 3.08 -2.36
CA ASN A 134 -20.38 2.91 -3.78
C ASN A 134 -18.88 3.02 -4.08
N PHE A 135 -18.34 2.00 -4.75
CA PHE A 135 -16.95 1.98 -5.22
C PHE A 135 -16.53 3.24 -5.99
N LYS A 136 -17.45 3.85 -6.75
CA LYS A 136 -17.17 5.09 -7.48
C LYS A 136 -16.77 6.25 -6.56
N ASN A 137 -17.18 6.20 -5.29
CA ASN A 137 -16.83 7.23 -4.32
C ASN A 137 -15.33 7.21 -3.93
N LEU A 138 -14.61 6.09 -4.18
CA LEU A 138 -13.15 6.00 -3.98
C LEU A 138 -12.33 6.41 -5.20
N VAL A 139 -12.97 6.76 -6.30
CA VAL A 139 -12.24 7.19 -7.49
C VAL A 139 -11.61 8.56 -7.21
N GLY A 140 -10.27 8.57 -7.22
CA GLY A 140 -9.49 9.81 -7.12
C GLY A 140 -9.55 10.63 -8.41
N ASP A 141 -9.02 11.83 -8.34
CA ASP A 141 -8.87 12.71 -9.49
C ASP A 141 -7.46 13.35 -9.45
N ASP A 142 -7.34 14.62 -9.73
CA ASP A 142 -6.07 15.32 -9.70
C ASP A 142 -5.48 15.43 -8.28
N ALA A 143 -4.23 15.89 -8.20
CA ALA A 143 -3.53 16.01 -6.93
C ALA A 143 -4.19 16.99 -5.94
N LYS A 144 -4.95 17.97 -6.44
CA LYS A 144 -5.67 18.90 -5.58
C LYS A 144 -6.88 18.22 -4.96
N PHE A 145 -7.70 17.56 -5.77
CA PHE A 145 -8.86 16.80 -5.30
C PHE A 145 -8.45 15.77 -4.24
N ASN A 146 -7.42 14.96 -4.51
CA ASN A 146 -6.95 13.94 -3.59
C ASN A 146 -6.40 14.55 -2.28
N ALA A 147 -5.75 15.70 -2.34
CA ALA A 147 -5.29 16.42 -1.16
C ALA A 147 -6.45 16.96 -0.31
N ASP A 148 -7.48 17.50 -0.96
CA ASP A 148 -8.69 17.99 -0.28
C ASP A 148 -9.40 16.83 0.44
N LYS A 149 -9.49 15.64 -0.20
CA LYS A 149 -10.03 14.41 0.43
C LYS A 149 -9.22 13.95 1.65
N MET A 150 -7.89 14.01 1.59
CA MET A 150 -7.05 13.73 2.76
C MET A 150 -7.32 14.70 3.91
N ILE A 151 -7.50 15.98 3.62
CA ILE A 151 -7.82 16.99 4.64
C ILE A 151 -9.21 16.71 5.27
N GLU A 152 -10.20 16.32 4.48
CA GLU A 152 -11.52 15.91 4.96
C GLU A 152 -11.42 14.75 5.96
N ILE A 153 -10.65 13.71 5.62
CA ILE A 153 -10.41 12.56 6.51
C ILE A 153 -9.76 13.02 7.84
N PHE A 154 -8.74 13.87 7.78
CA PHE A 154 -8.07 14.35 8.99
C PHE A 154 -8.96 15.28 9.86
N LYS A 155 -10.01 15.86 9.28
CA LYS A 155 -11.05 16.60 10.03
C LYS A 155 -12.10 15.70 10.65
N GLY A 156 -12.03 14.38 10.39
CA GLY A 156 -12.95 13.39 10.94
C GLY A 156 -14.24 13.21 10.13
N GLU A 157 -14.25 13.59 8.85
CA GLU A 157 -15.41 13.33 8.00
C GLU A 157 -15.59 11.83 7.77
N ASP A 158 -16.81 11.35 8.04
CA ASP A 158 -17.20 9.97 7.77
C ASP A 158 -17.70 9.84 6.32
N ASN A 159 -16.83 9.31 5.47
CA ASN A 159 -17.13 9.04 4.07
C ASN A 159 -16.40 7.75 3.62
N ASP A 160 -16.61 7.33 2.38
CA ASP A 160 -16.04 6.08 1.89
C ASP A 160 -14.50 6.12 1.82
N PHE A 161 -13.88 7.29 1.62
CA PHE A 161 -12.42 7.45 1.71
C PHE A 161 -11.92 7.21 3.14
N SER A 162 -12.59 7.78 4.16
CA SER A 162 -12.21 7.60 5.56
C SER A 162 -12.35 6.14 5.98
N LYS A 163 -13.41 5.45 5.55
CA LYS A 163 -13.62 4.01 5.79
C LYS A 163 -12.49 3.17 5.18
N ALA A 164 -12.14 3.44 3.92
CA ALA A 164 -11.04 2.74 3.25
C ALA A 164 -9.70 2.97 3.96
N VAL A 165 -9.38 4.22 4.32
CA VAL A 165 -8.14 4.56 5.02
C VAL A 165 -8.07 3.89 6.39
N CYS A 166 -9.14 3.97 7.20
CA CYS A 166 -9.17 3.35 8.51
C CYS A 166 -9.03 1.82 8.42
N LEU A 167 -9.69 1.20 7.44
CA LEU A 167 -9.63 -0.26 7.24
C LEU A 167 -8.22 -0.75 6.86
N ASN A 168 -7.46 0.05 6.12
CA ASN A 168 -6.09 -0.27 5.72
C ASN A 168 -5.03 0.16 6.75
N ALA A 169 -5.37 1.05 7.68
CA ALA A 169 -4.46 1.52 8.73
C ALA A 169 -4.54 0.69 10.03
N ALA A 170 -5.65 -0.03 10.24
CA ALA A 170 -5.89 -0.83 11.44
C ALA A 170 -5.14 -2.16 11.41
#